data_108dd9b7538a06fb6b6e23fc2d2ad443
#
_entry.id   108dd9b7538a06fb6b6e23fc2d2ad443
#
_cell.length_a   1.000
_cell.length_b   1.000
_cell.length_c   1.000
_cell.angle_alpha   90.00
_cell.angle_beta   90.00
_cell.angle_gamma   90.00
#
_symmetry.space_group_name_H-M   'P 1'
#
loop_
_entity.id
_entity.type
_entity.pdbx_description
1 polymer ?
#
loop_
_entity_poly.entity_id
_entity_poly.type
_entity_poly.pdbx_seq_one_letter_code
_entity_poly.pdbx_strand_id
1 'polypeptide(L)'
;WIDLEKKNGYSDEGFNEYNTCWGPIRLTKKTIENRSSDATLFSNVMGLVSLTQGINNYVINEDPNIIIDHNNSHSNKYFKEGSKLILPSYEFLKWAEKTGIEKGLKNETLNKYVDNIITLAKKYTSNKDYLNIFDKQIKSIKSFSDDIINYANNNKLEHSGEITEPGACKIRNYIADSYYKDLEC
;
A
#
# COMPACT_ATOMS: atom_id res chain seq x y z
N TRP A 1 -3.61 1.05 23.90
CA TRP A 1 -3.75 2.50 23.70
C TRP A 1 -4.98 3.02 24.42
N ILE A 2 -6.17 2.47 24.16
CA ILE A 2 -7.42 2.82 24.87
C ILE A 2 -7.28 2.65 26.39
N ASP A 3 -6.57 1.61 26.84
CA ASP A 3 -6.30 1.38 28.27
C ASP A 3 -5.31 2.42 28.85
N LEU A 4 -4.37 2.89 28.04
CA LEU A 4 -3.45 3.95 28.44
C LEU A 4 -4.17 5.30 28.60
N GLU A 5 -5.15 5.56 27.75
CA GLU A 5 -5.98 6.76 27.83
C GLU A 5 -6.91 6.76 29.03
N LYS A 6 -7.61 5.66 29.26
CA LYS A 6 -8.43 5.51 30.47
C LYS A 6 -7.60 5.66 31.73
N LYS A 7 -6.35 5.17 31.74
CA LYS A 7 -5.41 5.30 32.86
C LYS A 7 -4.93 6.72 33.06
N ASN A 8 -4.90 7.56 32.01
CA ASN A 8 -4.47 8.95 32.05
C ASN A 8 -5.65 9.96 32.20
N GLY A 9 -6.88 9.46 32.37
CA GLY A 9 -8.04 10.29 32.64
C GLY A 9 -8.60 11.05 31.43
N TYR A 10 -8.29 10.61 30.21
CA TYR A 10 -8.87 11.19 29.01
C TYR A 10 -10.35 10.83 28.89
N SER A 11 -11.17 11.83 28.71
CA SER A 11 -12.61 11.71 28.50
C SER A 11 -12.95 11.22 27.09
N ASP A 12 -14.23 10.91 26.83
CA ASP A 12 -14.74 10.63 25.47
C ASP A 12 -14.43 11.74 24.44
N GLU A 13 -14.12 12.95 24.89
CA GLU A 13 -13.67 14.07 24.04
C GLU A 13 -12.23 13.86 23.54
N GLY A 14 -11.35 13.21 24.31
CA GLY A 14 -10.02 12.80 23.85
C GLY A 14 -10.08 11.86 22.64
N PHE A 15 -11.13 11.07 22.50
CA PHE A 15 -11.35 10.24 21.31
C PHE A 15 -11.58 11.08 20.05
N ASN A 16 -12.02 12.31 20.15
CA ASN A 16 -12.17 13.23 19.01
C ASN A 16 -10.82 13.75 18.51
N GLU A 17 -9.80 13.85 19.36
CA GLU A 17 -8.46 14.27 18.94
C GLU A 17 -7.79 13.21 18.04
N TYR A 18 -8.09 11.90 18.24
CA TYR A 18 -7.63 10.84 17.32
C TYR A 18 -8.24 10.98 15.93
N ASN A 19 -9.43 11.54 15.83
CA ASN A 19 -10.04 11.81 14.54
C ASN A 19 -9.26 12.88 13.75
N THR A 20 -8.39 13.63 14.39
CA THR A 20 -7.53 14.64 13.77
C THR A 20 -6.11 14.13 13.47
N CYS A 21 -5.72 12.94 13.96
CA CYS A 21 -4.43 12.35 13.63
C CYS A 21 -4.36 11.97 12.14
N TRP A 22 -3.41 12.56 11.45
CA TRP A 22 -3.14 12.33 10.03
C TRP A 22 -2.24 11.11 9.80
N GLY A 23 -2.47 10.04 10.53
CA GLY A 23 -1.75 8.79 10.33
C GLY A 23 -2.28 7.98 9.12
N PRO A 24 -1.51 7.00 8.63
CA PRO A 24 -1.93 6.14 7.52
C PRO A 24 -3.14 5.25 7.88
N ILE A 25 -3.38 5.02 9.17
CA ILE A 25 -4.54 4.29 9.67
C ILE A 25 -5.21 5.15 10.74
N ARG A 26 -6.50 5.33 10.61
CA ARG A 26 -7.32 6.05 11.57
C ARG A 26 -8.38 5.12 12.14
N LEU A 27 -8.46 5.07 13.47
CA LEU A 27 -9.53 4.39 14.18
C LEU A 27 -10.71 5.35 14.32
N THR A 28 -11.89 4.91 13.94
CA THR A 28 -13.15 5.62 14.20
C THR A 28 -13.98 4.83 15.19
N LYS A 29 -15.08 5.40 15.69
CA LYS A 29 -15.96 4.69 16.65
C LYS A 29 -16.53 3.37 16.12
N LYS A 30 -16.55 3.16 14.80
CA LYS A 30 -17.18 1.99 14.17
C LYS A 30 -16.32 1.31 13.10
N THR A 31 -15.27 1.96 12.62
CA THR A 31 -14.48 1.47 11.49
C THR A 31 -13.00 1.78 11.66
N ILE A 32 -12.18 1.03 10.94
CA ILE A 32 -10.78 1.32 10.73
C ILE A 32 -10.67 1.95 9.33
N GLU A 33 -10.23 3.19 9.25
CA GLU A 33 -10.02 3.89 8.00
C GLU A 33 -8.55 3.72 7.57
N ASN A 34 -8.34 3.11 6.41
CA ASN A 34 -7.02 3.08 5.78
C ASN A 34 -6.88 4.30 4.87
N ARG A 35 -5.92 5.17 5.17
CA ARG A 35 -5.66 6.44 4.48
C ARG A 35 -4.36 6.41 3.66
N SER A 36 -3.65 5.29 3.67
CA SER A 36 -2.39 5.13 2.92
C SER A 36 -2.60 4.95 1.42
N SER A 37 -3.84 4.70 0.98
CA SER A 37 -4.16 4.57 -0.42
C SER A 37 -4.32 5.94 -1.05
N ASP A 38 -3.45 6.27 -1.98
CA ASP A 38 -3.56 7.50 -2.78
C ASP A 38 -4.56 7.32 -3.93
N ALA A 39 -4.96 8.42 -4.56
CA ALA A 39 -5.78 8.38 -5.77
C ALA A 39 -5.05 7.63 -6.88
N THR A 40 -5.65 6.55 -7.37
CA THR A 40 -5.07 5.67 -8.37
C THR A 40 -6.16 5.06 -9.26
N LEU A 41 -5.77 4.24 -10.23
CA LEU A 41 -6.70 3.54 -11.11
C LEU A 41 -7.71 2.70 -10.32
N PHE A 42 -8.92 2.57 -10.83
CA PHE A 42 -10.01 1.82 -10.18
C PHE A 42 -9.61 0.36 -9.91
N SER A 43 -8.94 -0.29 -10.86
CA SER A 43 -8.42 -1.65 -10.69
C SER A 43 -7.45 -1.76 -9.51
N ASN A 44 -6.59 -0.77 -9.29
CA ASN A 44 -5.70 -0.72 -8.13
C ASN A 44 -6.48 -0.55 -6.82
N VAL A 45 -7.54 0.28 -6.82
CA VAL A 45 -8.42 0.46 -5.65
C VAL A 45 -9.09 -0.86 -5.28
N MET A 46 -9.66 -1.55 -6.25
CA MET A 46 -10.29 -2.86 -6.04
C MET A 46 -9.28 -3.91 -5.59
N GLY A 47 -8.07 -3.87 -6.13
CA GLY A 47 -6.95 -4.70 -5.67
C GLY A 47 -6.61 -4.45 -4.20
N LEU A 48 -6.51 -3.19 -3.77
CA LEU A 48 -6.24 -2.84 -2.36
C LEU A 48 -7.36 -3.27 -1.42
N VAL A 49 -8.61 -3.13 -1.81
CA VAL A 49 -9.77 -3.63 -1.05
C VAL A 49 -9.67 -5.15 -0.87
N SER A 50 -9.40 -5.88 -1.95
CA SER A 50 -9.22 -7.33 -1.94
C SER A 50 -8.02 -7.78 -1.11
N LEU A 51 -6.91 -7.05 -1.18
CA LEU A 51 -5.71 -7.27 -0.37
C LEU A 51 -6.03 -7.13 1.12
N THR A 52 -6.68 -6.03 1.50
CA THR A 52 -7.06 -5.75 2.87
C THR A 52 -8.03 -6.82 3.40
N GLN A 53 -9.05 -7.21 2.60
CA GLN A 53 -9.96 -8.29 2.95
C GLN A 53 -9.20 -9.61 3.18
N GLY A 54 -8.28 -9.95 2.28
CA GLY A 54 -7.52 -11.19 2.38
C GLY A 54 -6.64 -11.25 3.64
N ILE A 55 -5.96 -10.15 3.98
CA ILE A 55 -5.14 -10.09 5.20
C ILE A 55 -6.01 -10.14 6.45
N ASN A 56 -7.12 -9.40 6.50
CA ASN A 56 -8.04 -9.42 7.64
C ASN A 56 -8.63 -10.82 7.85
N ASN A 57 -9.10 -11.47 6.78
CA ASN A 57 -9.63 -12.84 6.87
C ASN A 57 -8.56 -13.83 7.32
N TYR A 58 -7.31 -13.67 6.88
CA TYR A 58 -6.20 -14.48 7.37
C TYR A 58 -6.04 -14.34 8.90
N VAL A 59 -5.99 -13.11 9.39
CA VAL A 59 -5.83 -12.86 10.83
C VAL A 59 -7.00 -13.41 11.64
N ILE A 60 -8.23 -13.21 11.16
CA ILE A 60 -9.44 -13.67 11.86
C ILE A 60 -9.54 -15.21 11.87
N ASN A 61 -9.25 -15.87 10.74
CA ASN A 61 -9.47 -17.30 10.61
C ASN A 61 -8.33 -18.15 11.19
N GLU A 62 -7.10 -17.66 11.11
CA GLU A 62 -5.91 -18.42 11.51
C GLU A 62 -5.39 -18.04 12.89
N ASP A 63 -5.85 -16.91 13.43
CA ASP A 63 -5.40 -16.34 14.73
C ASP A 63 -3.87 -16.45 14.90
N PRO A 64 -3.05 -15.90 13.97
CA PRO A 64 -1.63 -16.12 13.97
C PRO A 64 -0.96 -15.43 15.17
N ASN A 65 0.07 -16.06 15.72
CA ASN A 65 0.94 -15.37 16.67
C ASN A 65 1.72 -14.28 15.94
N ILE A 66 1.43 -13.02 16.25
CA ILE A 66 2.07 -11.84 15.61
C ILE A 66 3.39 -11.54 16.30
N ILE A 67 4.48 -11.53 15.53
CA ILE A 67 5.83 -11.24 16.01
C ILE A 67 6.40 -10.09 15.16
N ILE A 68 7.05 -9.11 15.81
CA ILE A 68 7.81 -8.07 15.12
C ILE A 68 9.27 -8.53 15.02
N ASP A 69 9.80 -8.58 13.80
CA ASP A 69 11.22 -8.88 13.59
C ASP A 69 12.06 -7.63 13.83
N HIS A 70 12.71 -7.58 14.99
CA HIS A 70 13.59 -6.47 15.37
C HIS A 70 15.02 -6.59 14.78
N ASN A 71 15.35 -7.71 14.13
CA ASN A 71 16.71 -7.99 13.67
C ASN A 71 17.08 -7.29 12.37
N ASN A 72 16.23 -6.43 11.84
CA ASN A 72 16.47 -5.63 10.61
C ASN A 72 17.01 -6.45 9.42
N SER A 73 16.86 -7.77 9.47
CA SER A 73 17.24 -8.58 8.33
C SER A 73 16.25 -8.28 7.21
N HIS A 74 16.72 -7.67 6.12
CA HIS A 74 15.97 -7.52 4.87
C HIS A 74 15.71 -8.91 4.24
N SER A 75 15.47 -9.92 5.09
CA SER A 75 15.30 -11.29 4.65
C SER A 75 13.88 -11.53 4.17
N ASN A 76 13.75 -12.41 3.18
CA ASN A 76 12.51 -12.86 2.58
C ASN A 76 11.54 -13.61 3.54
N LYS A 77 11.81 -13.59 4.85
CA LYS A 77 11.06 -14.32 5.87
C LYS A 77 9.87 -13.56 6.43
N TYR A 78 9.64 -12.33 5.96
CA TYR A 78 8.47 -11.56 6.36
C TYR A 78 7.23 -12.29 5.84
N PHE A 79 6.31 -12.55 6.68
CA PHE A 79 4.94 -12.93 6.62
C PHE A 79 4.55 -14.18 7.38
N LYS A 80 4.95 -15.37 6.99
CA LYS A 80 4.39 -16.58 7.59
C LYS A 80 5.48 -17.62 7.83
N GLU A 81 5.70 -17.96 9.08
CA GLU A 81 6.50 -19.13 9.48
C GLU A 81 5.64 -20.02 10.38
N GLY A 82 5.06 -21.07 9.82
CA GLY A 82 4.10 -21.91 10.53
C GLY A 82 2.84 -21.13 10.92
N SER A 83 2.54 -21.06 12.23
CA SER A 83 1.42 -20.29 12.81
C SER A 83 1.80 -18.85 13.16
N LYS A 84 3.00 -18.38 12.79
CA LYS A 84 3.47 -17.02 13.12
C LYS A 84 3.28 -16.09 11.93
N LEU A 85 2.77 -14.90 12.20
CA LEU A 85 2.81 -13.75 11.28
C LEU A 85 3.98 -12.86 11.70
N ILE A 86 4.98 -12.77 10.85
CA ILE A 86 6.18 -11.98 11.13
C ILE A 86 6.02 -10.62 10.44
N LEU A 87 5.90 -9.57 11.25
CA LEU A 87 5.85 -8.18 10.77
C LEU A 87 7.26 -7.58 10.74
N PRO A 88 7.56 -6.73 9.76
CA PRO A 88 8.85 -6.06 9.68
C PRO A 88 9.02 -5.02 10.80
N SER A 89 10.28 -4.71 11.12
CA SER A 89 10.62 -3.64 12.05
C SER A 89 10.26 -2.26 11.49
N TYR A 90 10.21 -1.26 12.36
CA TYR A 90 9.97 0.12 11.97
C TYR A 90 11.08 0.65 11.03
N GLU A 91 12.33 0.25 11.27
CA GLU A 91 13.48 0.61 10.44
C GLU A 91 13.35 0.03 9.04
N PHE A 92 12.87 -1.22 8.92
CA PHE A 92 12.56 -1.78 7.61
C PHE A 92 11.46 -0.99 6.90
N LEU A 93 10.40 -0.60 7.59
CA LEU A 93 9.32 0.17 6.99
C LEU A 93 9.81 1.54 6.49
N LYS A 94 10.64 2.24 7.25
CA LYS A 94 11.27 3.49 6.80
C LYS A 94 12.16 3.29 5.58
N TRP A 95 12.97 2.22 5.59
CA TRP A 95 13.79 1.87 4.44
C TRP A 95 12.93 1.53 3.22
N ALA A 96 11.85 0.77 3.41
CA ALA A 96 10.95 0.35 2.36
C ALA A 96 10.21 1.56 1.73
N GLU A 97 9.78 2.52 2.54
CA GLU A 97 9.17 3.77 2.07
C GLU A 97 10.15 4.55 1.18
N LYS A 98 11.35 4.83 1.66
CA LYS A 98 12.38 5.54 0.89
C LYS A 98 12.73 4.79 -0.39
N THR A 99 12.98 3.49 -0.29
CA THR A 99 13.36 2.65 -1.44
C THR A 99 12.21 2.53 -2.44
N GLY A 100 10.97 2.48 -1.95
CA GLY A 100 9.76 2.45 -2.78
C GLY A 100 9.62 3.71 -3.62
N ILE A 101 9.88 4.89 -3.04
CA ILE A 101 9.88 6.17 -3.76
C ILE A 101 10.98 6.21 -4.83
N GLU A 102 12.20 5.78 -4.49
CA GLU A 102 13.37 5.88 -5.37
C GLU A 102 13.40 4.80 -6.47
N LYS A 103 13.01 3.57 -6.16
CA LYS A 103 13.24 2.39 -7.00
C LYS A 103 11.97 1.60 -7.33
N GLY A 104 10.91 1.80 -6.56
CA GLY A 104 9.66 1.05 -6.73
C GLY A 104 9.90 -0.46 -6.69
N LEU A 105 9.18 -1.18 -7.54
CA LEU A 105 9.27 -2.63 -7.67
C LEU A 105 10.59 -3.14 -8.30
N LYS A 106 11.45 -2.24 -8.79
CA LYS A 106 12.80 -2.61 -9.28
C LYS A 106 13.72 -3.08 -8.15
N ASN A 107 13.39 -2.75 -6.90
CA ASN A 107 14.10 -3.29 -5.75
C ASN A 107 13.61 -4.72 -5.47
N GLU A 108 14.51 -5.70 -5.57
CA GLU A 108 14.18 -7.12 -5.44
C GLU A 108 13.58 -7.48 -4.08
N THR A 109 14.08 -6.89 -2.99
CA THR A 109 13.58 -7.13 -1.64
C THR A 109 12.15 -6.62 -1.49
N LEU A 110 11.85 -5.41 -1.98
CA LEU A 110 10.49 -4.86 -1.96
C LEU A 110 9.54 -5.66 -2.85
N ASN A 111 9.99 -6.05 -4.05
CA ASN A 111 9.19 -6.84 -4.97
C ASN A 111 8.78 -8.17 -4.31
N LYS A 112 9.73 -8.90 -3.71
CA LYS A 112 9.45 -10.15 -2.99
C LYS A 112 8.56 -9.94 -1.76
N TYR A 113 8.76 -8.84 -1.03
CA TYR A 113 7.93 -8.50 0.11
C TYR A 113 6.48 -8.31 -0.29
N VAL A 114 6.22 -7.51 -1.34
CA VAL A 114 4.88 -7.26 -1.88
C VAL A 114 4.26 -8.55 -2.43
N ASP A 115 5.03 -9.37 -3.17
CA ASP A 115 4.56 -10.65 -3.71
C ASP A 115 4.12 -11.62 -2.59
N ASN A 116 4.85 -11.68 -1.49
CA ASN A 116 4.49 -12.50 -0.33
C ASN A 116 3.16 -12.06 0.30
N ILE A 117 2.92 -10.74 0.43
CA ILE A 117 1.65 -10.21 0.95
C ILE A 117 0.49 -10.59 0.05
N ILE A 118 0.65 -10.36 -1.25
CA ILE A 118 -0.40 -10.65 -2.24
C ILE A 118 -0.70 -12.14 -2.29
N THR A 119 0.33 -12.98 -2.26
CA THR A 119 0.20 -14.44 -2.22
C THR A 119 -0.56 -14.91 -0.98
N LEU A 120 -0.29 -14.30 0.18
CA LEU A 120 -1.04 -14.59 1.41
C LEU A 120 -2.50 -14.15 1.26
N ALA A 121 -2.75 -12.91 0.85
CA ALA A 121 -4.10 -12.38 0.71
C ALA A 121 -4.98 -13.18 -0.26
N LYS A 122 -4.41 -13.66 -1.37
CA LYS A 122 -5.12 -14.50 -2.36
C LYS A 122 -5.70 -15.78 -1.78
N LYS A 123 -5.13 -16.30 -0.70
CA LYS A 123 -5.64 -17.52 -0.06
C LYS A 123 -6.93 -17.27 0.73
N TYR A 124 -7.14 -16.04 1.18
CA TYR A 124 -8.19 -15.67 2.13
C TYR A 124 -9.20 -14.64 1.60
N THR A 125 -8.96 -14.02 0.46
CA THR A 125 -9.95 -13.15 -0.20
C THR A 125 -10.92 -13.96 -1.05
N SER A 126 -12.19 -13.54 -1.09
CA SER A 126 -13.18 -14.05 -2.03
C SER A 126 -13.00 -13.49 -3.45
N ASN A 127 -12.33 -12.36 -3.60
CA ASN A 127 -12.21 -11.60 -4.83
C ASN A 127 -10.78 -11.62 -5.38
N LYS A 128 -10.27 -12.83 -5.64
CA LYS A 128 -8.87 -13.06 -6.07
C LYS A 128 -8.52 -12.33 -7.36
N ASP A 129 -9.48 -12.17 -8.26
CA ASP A 129 -9.26 -11.60 -9.58
C ASP A 129 -8.82 -10.13 -9.51
N TYR A 130 -9.30 -9.39 -8.52
CA TYR A 130 -8.84 -8.01 -8.31
C TYR A 130 -7.36 -7.91 -7.91
N LEU A 131 -6.76 -8.98 -7.38
CA LEU A 131 -5.32 -9.01 -7.07
C LEU A 131 -4.45 -9.27 -8.30
N ASN A 132 -5.02 -9.64 -9.44
CA ASN A 132 -4.26 -9.87 -10.67
C ASN A 132 -3.57 -8.61 -11.20
N ILE A 133 -4.07 -7.42 -10.87
CA ILE A 133 -3.39 -6.16 -11.23
C ILE A 133 -2.01 -6.07 -10.57
N PHE A 134 -1.90 -6.48 -9.31
CA PHE A 134 -0.63 -6.48 -8.59
C PHE A 134 0.32 -7.56 -9.11
N ASP A 135 -0.18 -8.74 -9.49
CA ASP A 135 0.65 -9.75 -10.16
C ASP A 135 1.27 -9.23 -11.45
N LYS A 136 0.47 -8.50 -12.25
CA LYS A 136 0.96 -7.88 -13.47
C LYS A 136 2.05 -6.86 -13.17
N GLN A 137 1.85 -6.01 -12.15
CA GLN A 137 2.83 -5.00 -11.75
C GLN A 137 4.12 -5.64 -11.22
N ILE A 138 4.03 -6.68 -10.39
CA ILE A 138 5.19 -7.41 -9.87
C ILE A 138 5.98 -8.06 -11.01
N LYS A 139 5.30 -8.77 -11.91
CA LYS A 139 5.94 -9.47 -13.04
C LYS A 139 6.57 -8.52 -14.05
N SER A 140 5.91 -7.40 -14.32
CA SER A 140 6.43 -6.38 -15.23
C SER A 140 7.46 -5.46 -14.57
N ILE A 141 7.59 -5.51 -13.25
CA ILE A 141 8.42 -4.59 -12.46
C ILE A 141 8.04 -3.13 -12.74
N LYS A 142 6.74 -2.87 -12.92
CA LYS A 142 6.19 -1.55 -13.25
C LYS A 142 4.95 -1.25 -12.42
N SER A 143 4.86 -0.01 -11.98
CA SER A 143 3.68 0.58 -11.36
C SER A 143 3.02 1.60 -12.29
N PHE A 144 1.84 2.08 -11.94
CA PHE A 144 1.21 3.18 -12.70
C PHE A 144 2.05 4.46 -12.67
N SER A 145 2.81 4.70 -11.61
CA SER A 145 3.75 5.82 -11.54
C SER A 145 4.87 5.70 -12.57
N ASP A 146 5.36 4.48 -12.84
CA ASP A 146 6.35 4.25 -13.90
C ASP A 146 5.77 4.57 -15.28
N ASP A 147 4.49 4.28 -15.52
CA ASP A 147 3.82 4.60 -16.78
C ASP A 147 3.67 6.12 -16.97
N ILE A 148 3.34 6.86 -15.91
CA ILE A 148 3.28 8.33 -15.92
C ILE A 148 4.67 8.92 -16.24
N ILE A 149 5.72 8.43 -15.57
CA ILE A 149 7.10 8.87 -15.81
C ILE A 149 7.51 8.59 -17.26
N ASN A 150 7.22 7.39 -17.76
CA ASN A 150 7.53 7.03 -19.13
C ASN A 150 6.77 7.91 -20.14
N TYR A 151 5.51 8.21 -19.87
CA TYR A 151 4.72 9.12 -20.69
C TYR A 151 5.34 10.52 -20.72
N ALA A 152 5.73 11.06 -19.57
CA ALA A 152 6.36 12.37 -19.45
C ALA A 152 7.69 12.42 -20.24
N ASN A 153 8.54 11.40 -20.08
CA ASN A 153 9.83 11.31 -20.76
C ASN A 153 9.67 11.19 -22.29
N ASN A 154 8.79 10.31 -22.76
CA ASN A 154 8.56 10.09 -24.19
C ASN A 154 8.00 11.33 -24.89
N ASN A 155 7.24 12.15 -24.18
CA ASN A 155 6.67 13.39 -24.72
C ASN A 155 7.53 14.63 -24.41
N LYS A 156 8.71 14.46 -23.79
CA LYS A 156 9.64 15.56 -23.45
C LYS A 156 8.95 16.68 -22.69
N LEU A 157 8.16 16.31 -21.66
CA LEU A 157 7.36 17.26 -20.87
C LEU A 157 8.16 17.95 -19.77
N GLU A 158 9.37 17.50 -19.52
CA GLU A 158 10.33 18.08 -18.59
C GLU A 158 11.28 19.03 -19.31
N HIS A 159 11.57 20.16 -18.67
CA HIS A 159 12.61 21.09 -19.09
C HIS A 159 13.43 21.51 -17.86
N SER A 160 14.75 21.30 -17.94
CA SER A 160 15.70 21.65 -16.85
C SER A 160 15.37 21.03 -15.48
N GLY A 161 14.83 19.80 -15.46
CA GLY A 161 14.46 19.10 -14.21
C GLY A 161 13.07 19.45 -13.66
N GLU A 162 12.30 20.27 -14.38
CA GLU A 162 10.96 20.68 -13.96
C GLU A 162 9.91 20.34 -15.04
N ILE A 163 8.72 19.94 -14.59
CA ILE A 163 7.58 19.73 -15.48
C ILE A 163 7.00 21.11 -15.85
N THR A 164 6.94 21.40 -17.13
CA THR A 164 6.34 22.64 -17.63
C THR A 164 4.83 22.66 -17.39
N GLU A 165 4.22 23.85 -17.31
CA GLU A 165 2.76 23.97 -17.15
C GLU A 165 1.96 23.25 -18.24
N PRO A 166 2.28 23.38 -19.54
CA PRO A 166 1.66 22.58 -20.60
C PRO A 166 1.93 21.07 -20.43
N GLY A 167 3.11 20.70 -19.91
CA GLY A 167 3.49 19.33 -19.59
C GLY A 167 2.60 18.74 -18.48
N ALA A 168 2.38 19.49 -17.41
CA ALA A 168 1.50 19.10 -16.31
C ALA A 168 0.05 18.87 -16.81
N CYS A 169 -0.47 19.72 -17.69
CA CYS A 169 -1.78 19.53 -18.32
C CYS A 169 -1.85 18.23 -19.12
N LYS A 170 -0.82 17.91 -19.91
CA LYS A 170 -0.76 16.65 -20.69
C LYS A 170 -0.73 15.43 -19.76
N ILE A 171 0.07 15.46 -18.70
CA ILE A 171 0.13 14.37 -17.70
C ILE A 171 -1.23 14.18 -17.05
N ARG A 172 -1.90 15.25 -16.62
CA ARG A 172 -3.25 15.18 -16.06
C ARG A 172 -4.25 14.53 -17.01
N ASN A 173 -4.24 14.91 -18.28
CA ASN A 173 -5.12 14.31 -19.29
C ASN A 173 -4.79 12.83 -19.50
N TYR A 174 -3.51 12.45 -19.56
CA TYR A 174 -3.10 11.06 -19.64
C TYR A 174 -3.60 10.21 -18.45
N ILE A 175 -3.52 10.77 -17.23
CA ILE A 175 -4.05 10.11 -16.03
C ILE A 175 -5.57 9.93 -16.12
N ALA A 176 -6.30 10.98 -16.52
CA ALA A 176 -7.74 10.94 -16.70
C ALA A 176 -8.17 9.90 -17.74
N ASP A 177 -7.52 9.89 -18.90
CA ASP A 177 -7.80 8.93 -19.98
C ASP A 177 -7.51 7.49 -19.53
N SER A 178 -6.43 7.29 -18.76
CA SER A 178 -6.08 5.99 -18.21
C SER A 178 -7.12 5.50 -17.20
N TYR A 179 -7.65 6.42 -16.39
CA TYR A 179 -8.71 6.12 -15.43
C TYR A 179 -10.02 5.69 -16.13
N TYR A 180 -10.44 6.44 -17.16
CA TYR A 180 -11.65 6.08 -17.91
C TYR A 180 -11.52 4.73 -18.62
N LYS A 181 -10.37 4.45 -19.23
CA LYS A 181 -10.10 3.13 -19.84
C LYS A 181 -10.12 1.99 -18.83
N ASP A 182 -9.65 2.23 -17.62
CA ASP A 182 -9.64 1.22 -16.55
C ASP A 182 -11.05 0.92 -16.02
N LEU A 183 -11.98 1.88 -16.12
CA LEU A 183 -13.41 1.68 -15.75
C LEU A 183 -14.18 0.86 -16.79
N GLU A 184 -13.73 0.82 -18.05
CA GLU A 184 -14.38 0.10 -19.13
C GLU A 184 -13.96 -1.39 -19.21
N CYS A 185 -12.93 -1.78 -18.47
CA CYS A 185 -12.44 -3.17 -18.39
C CYS A 185 -13.09 -3.94 -17.24
#